data_931e9db4ec1d9494331cf83ef3324002
#
_entry.id   931e9db4ec1d9494331cf83ef3324002
#
_cell.length_a   1.000
_cell.length_b   1.000
_cell.length_c   1.000
_cell.angle_alpha   90.00
_cell.angle_beta   90.00
_cell.angle_gamma   90.00
#
_symmetry.space_group_name_H-M   'P 1'
#
loop_
_entity.id
_entity.type
_entity.pdbx_description
1 polymer ?
#
loop_
_entity_poly.entity_id
_entity_poly.type
_entity_poly.pdbx_seq_one_letter_code
_entity_poly.pdbx_strand_id
1 'polypeptide(L)'
;MKGRELRAEARIAVQERGSLKEGTLQIGEDWFPCMVHDMSDNGFLILSNKEITVGQVLEFRCELFPGRTLNCNVEVRHVSPKGMGTKVVQIDNRGASLIKLYLEEQYSLKLNSKS
;
A
#
# COMPACT_ATOMS: atom_id res chain seq x y z
N MET A 1 14.58 -13.26 12.78
CA MET A 1 15.27 -12.93 11.53
C MET A 1 14.58 -13.55 10.35
N LYS A 2 14.29 -14.84 10.45
CA LYS A 2 13.66 -15.52 9.32
C LYS A 2 12.31 -14.93 8.98
N GLY A 3 11.50 -14.64 9.98
CA GLY A 3 10.19 -14.05 9.71
C GLY A 3 10.29 -12.69 9.06
N ARG A 4 11.30 -11.93 9.44
CA ARG A 4 11.51 -10.62 8.86
C ARG A 4 11.93 -10.73 7.40
N GLU A 5 12.77 -11.70 7.10
CA GLU A 5 13.21 -11.92 5.73
C GLU A 5 12.04 -12.33 4.85
N LEU A 6 11.17 -13.18 5.37
CA LEU A 6 9.99 -13.58 4.62
C LEU A 6 9.08 -12.39 4.36
N ARG A 7 8.93 -11.53 5.36
CA ARG A 7 8.11 -10.34 5.19
C ARG A 7 8.70 -9.43 4.11
N ALA A 8 10.03 -9.27 4.12
CA ALA A 8 10.69 -8.45 3.11
C ALA A 8 10.49 -9.03 1.71
N GLU A 9 10.48 -10.35 1.61
CA GLU A 9 10.24 -10.99 0.31
C GLU A 9 8.82 -10.79 -0.16
N ALA A 10 7.86 -10.77 0.77
CA ALA A 10 6.46 -10.59 0.42
C ALA A 10 6.12 -9.14 0.12
N ARG A 11 6.99 -8.21 0.52
CA ARG A 11 6.75 -6.80 0.31
C ARG A 11 7.47 -6.35 -0.97
N ILE A 12 6.72 -5.76 -1.86
CA ILE A 12 7.24 -5.35 -3.15
C ILE A 12 7.23 -3.84 -3.22
N ALA A 13 8.40 -3.26 -3.48
CA ALA A 13 8.52 -1.81 -3.62
C ALA A 13 7.97 -1.41 -4.98
N VAL A 14 6.91 -0.63 -4.96
CA VAL A 14 6.23 -0.24 -6.19
C VAL A 14 7.15 0.55 -7.08
N GLN A 15 7.98 1.40 -6.49
CA GLN A 15 8.88 2.24 -7.28
C GLN A 15 9.92 1.45 -8.06
N GLU A 16 10.23 0.23 -7.62
CA GLU A 16 11.17 -0.62 -8.36
C GLU A 16 10.63 -1.00 -9.72
N ARG A 17 9.34 -0.81 -9.93
CA ARG A 17 8.72 -1.10 -11.21
C ARG A 17 8.71 0.12 -12.13
N GLY A 18 9.38 1.17 -11.73
CA GLY A 18 9.52 2.36 -12.54
C GLY A 18 8.47 3.42 -12.30
N SER A 19 7.56 3.19 -11.37
CA SER A 19 6.55 4.19 -11.07
C SER A 19 5.99 3.95 -9.68
N LEU A 20 5.58 5.04 -9.04
CA LEU A 20 4.83 4.98 -7.81
C LEU A 20 3.36 4.85 -8.15
N LYS A 21 2.61 4.18 -7.29
CA LYS A 21 1.19 4.02 -7.49
C LYS A 21 0.48 5.17 -6.81
N GLU A 22 -0.41 5.81 -7.54
CA GLU A 22 -1.20 6.91 -6.98
C GLU A 22 -2.39 6.39 -6.22
N GLY A 23 -2.71 7.08 -5.13
CA GLY A 23 -3.91 6.77 -4.37
C GLY A 23 -4.46 8.04 -3.76
N THR A 24 -5.50 7.89 -2.94
CA THR A 24 -6.08 8.99 -2.20
C THR A 24 -6.37 8.57 -0.77
N LEU A 25 -6.26 9.53 0.13
CA LEU A 25 -6.57 9.34 1.55
C LEU A 25 -7.64 10.34 1.94
N GLN A 26 -8.60 9.90 2.74
CA GLN A 26 -9.59 10.81 3.29
C GLN A 26 -9.12 11.30 4.64
N ILE A 27 -8.99 12.60 4.76
CA ILE A 27 -8.60 13.25 6.01
C ILE A 27 -9.71 14.24 6.34
N GLY A 28 -10.43 13.97 7.43
CA GLY A 28 -11.64 14.73 7.71
C GLY A 28 -12.69 14.39 6.66
N GLU A 29 -13.17 15.42 5.96
CA GLU A 29 -14.18 15.21 4.93
C GLU A 29 -13.61 15.29 3.52
N ASP A 30 -12.31 15.56 3.39
CA ASP A 30 -11.70 15.79 2.09
C ASP A 30 -10.78 14.65 1.70
N TRP A 31 -10.65 14.46 0.39
CA TRP A 31 -9.76 13.46 -0.18
C TRP A 31 -8.51 14.15 -0.70
N PHE A 32 -7.35 13.58 -0.38
CA PHE A 32 -6.07 14.14 -0.77
C PHE A 32 -5.25 13.09 -1.52
N PRO A 33 -4.53 13.51 -2.54
CA PRO A 33 -3.68 12.56 -3.28
C PRO A 33 -2.54 12.06 -2.41
N CYS A 34 -2.12 10.84 -2.68
CA CYS A 34 -0.96 10.27 -2.03
C CYS A 34 -0.29 9.31 -2.99
N MET A 35 0.92 8.86 -2.63
CA MET A 35 1.66 7.92 -3.46
C MET A 35 1.96 6.68 -2.63
N VAL A 36 1.69 5.52 -3.19
CA VAL A 36 2.04 4.26 -2.56
C VAL A 36 3.45 3.91 -2.97
N HIS A 37 4.34 3.85 -1.99
CA HIS A 37 5.74 3.59 -2.19
C HIS A 37 6.05 2.10 -2.08
N ASP A 38 5.27 1.40 -1.27
CA ASP A 38 5.54 0.02 -0.93
C ASP A 38 4.23 -0.63 -0.48
N MET A 39 4.07 -1.90 -0.73
CA MET A 39 2.80 -2.58 -0.47
C MET A 39 3.05 -4.02 -0.02
N SER A 40 2.28 -4.45 0.97
CA SER A 40 2.22 -5.84 1.39
C SER A 40 0.76 -6.21 1.53
N ASP A 41 0.48 -7.47 1.88
CA ASP A 41 -0.89 -7.92 1.97
C ASP A 41 -1.64 -7.31 3.16
N ASN A 42 -0.95 -6.69 4.10
CA ASN A 42 -1.60 -6.12 5.28
C ASN A 42 -1.23 -4.66 5.55
N GLY A 43 -0.54 -4.00 4.63
CA GLY A 43 -0.18 -2.61 4.86
C GLY A 43 0.51 -1.96 3.69
N PHE A 44 0.71 -0.65 3.83
CA PHE A 44 1.29 0.16 2.77
C PHE A 44 2.26 1.18 3.36
N LEU A 45 3.28 1.51 2.60
CA LEU A 45 4.08 2.69 2.86
C LEU A 45 3.56 3.79 1.95
N ILE A 46 3.04 4.85 2.53
CA ILE A 46 2.32 5.90 1.79
C ILE A 46 3.01 7.22 2.00
N LEU A 47 3.23 7.95 0.91
CA LEU A 47 3.77 9.30 0.96
C LEU A 47 2.62 10.29 0.77
N SER A 48 2.58 11.29 1.65
CA SER A 48 1.59 12.35 1.57
C SER A 48 2.24 13.62 2.09
N ASN A 49 1.80 14.77 1.55
CA ASN A 49 2.28 16.05 2.04
C ASN A 49 1.42 16.60 3.17
N LYS A 50 0.50 15.79 3.69
CA LYS A 50 -0.35 16.21 4.81
C LYS A 50 0.24 15.72 6.11
N GLU A 51 0.00 16.51 7.17
CA GLU A 51 0.43 16.11 8.50
C GLU A 51 -0.53 15.08 9.05
N ILE A 52 0.01 13.90 9.33
CA ILE A 52 -0.77 12.78 9.81
C ILE A 52 -0.03 12.17 10.99
N THR A 53 -0.77 11.81 12.02
CA THR A 53 -0.17 11.30 13.26
C THR A 53 -0.38 9.80 13.40
N VAL A 54 0.55 9.18 14.10
CA VAL A 54 0.44 7.75 14.43
C VAL A 54 -0.87 7.52 15.18
N GLY A 55 -1.56 6.45 14.80
CA GLY A 55 -2.82 6.07 15.41
C GLY A 55 -4.05 6.51 14.65
N GLN A 56 -3.91 7.45 13.70
CA GLN A 56 -5.05 7.85 12.90
C GLN A 56 -5.48 6.70 12.00
N VAL A 57 -6.80 6.56 11.83
CA VAL A 57 -7.37 5.61 10.90
C VAL A 57 -7.97 6.41 9.75
N LEU A 58 -7.55 6.09 8.54
CA LEU A 58 -7.91 6.85 7.36
C LEU A 58 -8.47 5.92 6.30
N GLU A 59 -9.43 6.40 5.54
CA GLU A 59 -9.90 5.66 4.38
C GLU A 59 -8.90 5.88 3.25
N PHE A 60 -8.55 4.79 2.57
CA PHE A 60 -7.55 4.78 1.52
C PHE A 60 -8.13 4.14 0.28
N ARG A 61 -7.91 4.77 -0.86
CA ARG A 61 -8.35 4.25 -2.16
C ARG A 61 -7.20 4.27 -3.13
N CYS A 62 -7.12 3.20 -3.92
CA CYS A 62 -6.04 3.08 -4.91
C CYS A 62 -6.51 2.17 -6.03
N GLU A 63 -6.36 2.62 -7.27
CA GLU A 63 -6.69 1.79 -8.42
C GLU A 63 -5.51 0.86 -8.67
N LEU A 64 -5.68 -0.42 -8.36
CA LEU A 64 -4.61 -1.41 -8.51
C LEU A 64 -4.53 -1.96 -9.92
N PHE A 65 -5.69 -2.11 -10.57
CA PHE A 65 -5.77 -2.52 -11.96
C PHE A 65 -6.74 -1.56 -12.64
N PRO A 66 -6.64 -1.41 -13.96
CA PRO A 66 -7.59 -0.52 -14.66
C PRO A 66 -9.03 -0.88 -14.31
N GLY A 67 -9.76 0.09 -13.77
CA GLY A 67 -11.15 -0.08 -13.39
C GLY A 67 -11.37 -0.84 -12.10
N ARG A 68 -10.31 -1.24 -11.40
CA ARG A 68 -10.44 -1.99 -10.15
C ARG A 68 -9.80 -1.22 -9.02
N THR A 69 -10.62 -0.59 -8.22
CA THR A 69 -10.17 0.27 -7.13
C THR A 69 -10.23 -0.47 -5.81
N LEU A 70 -9.12 -0.46 -5.10
CA LEU A 70 -9.05 -0.92 -3.73
C LEU A 70 -9.59 0.16 -2.83
N ASN A 71 -10.38 -0.22 -1.83
CA ASN A 71 -10.94 0.70 -0.87
C ASN A 71 -10.86 0.03 0.50
N CYS A 72 -10.17 0.65 1.44
CA CYS A 72 -9.98 0.06 2.76
C CYS A 72 -9.68 1.15 3.77
N ASN A 73 -9.67 0.78 5.05
CA ASN A 73 -9.22 1.68 6.10
C ASN A 73 -7.86 1.23 6.57
N VAL A 74 -6.97 2.21 6.77
CA VAL A 74 -5.61 1.95 7.22
C VAL A 74 -5.35 2.74 8.49
N GLU A 75 -4.55 2.16 9.37
CA GLU A 75 -4.12 2.82 10.59
C GLU A 75 -2.65 3.21 10.44
N VAL A 76 -2.32 4.46 10.75
CA VAL A 76 -0.95 4.94 10.69
C VAL A 76 -0.17 4.37 11.86
N ARG A 77 0.87 3.60 11.56
CA ARG A 77 1.66 2.92 12.58
C ARG A 77 2.97 3.62 12.86
N HIS A 78 3.55 4.27 11.87
CA HIS A 78 4.73 5.10 12.11
C HIS A 78 4.85 6.12 10.99
N VAL A 79 5.58 7.19 11.28
CA VAL A 79 5.80 8.28 10.33
C VAL A 79 7.30 8.54 10.25
N SER A 80 7.81 8.68 9.04
CA SER A 80 9.22 8.95 8.81
C SER A 80 9.35 9.82 7.57
N PRO A 81 10.57 10.35 7.31
CA PRO A 81 10.76 11.11 6.07
C PRO A 81 10.49 10.31 4.80
N LYS A 82 10.53 8.98 4.89
CA LYS A 82 10.27 8.14 3.72
C LYS A 82 8.78 7.88 3.50
N GLY A 83 7.94 8.28 4.44
CA GLY A 83 6.51 8.09 4.33
C GLY A 83 5.91 7.53 5.60
N MET A 84 4.64 7.17 5.51
CA MET A 84 3.90 6.60 6.63
C MET A 84 3.77 5.09 6.45
N GLY A 85 4.17 4.34 7.46
CA GLY A 85 3.86 2.92 7.51
C GLY A 85 2.45 2.76 8.02
N THR A 86 1.61 2.07 7.26
CA THR A 86 0.21 1.88 7.62
C THR A 86 -0.14 0.41 7.64
N LYS A 87 -1.16 0.08 8.41
CA LYS A 87 -1.69 -1.28 8.48
C LYS A 87 -3.15 -1.25 8.10
N VAL A 88 -3.55 -2.21 7.28
CA VAL A 88 -4.96 -2.35 6.91
C VAL A 88 -5.72 -2.85 8.14
N VAL A 89 -6.72 -2.10 8.57
CA VAL A 89 -7.51 -2.44 9.75
C VAL A 89 -8.94 -2.80 9.41
N GLN A 90 -9.39 -2.45 8.19
CA GLN A 90 -10.71 -2.82 7.73
C GLN A 90 -10.70 -2.92 6.22
N ILE A 91 -11.11 -4.08 5.71
CA ILE A 91 -11.14 -4.32 4.27
C ILE A 91 -12.14 -5.46 4.03
N ASP A 92 -12.86 -5.41 2.92
CA ASP A 92 -13.76 -6.51 2.60
C ASP A 92 -13.01 -7.60 1.84
N ASN A 93 -13.69 -8.72 1.60
CA ASN A 93 -13.06 -9.85 0.93
C ASN A 93 -12.62 -9.52 -0.47
N ARG A 94 -13.38 -8.70 -1.17
CA ARG A 94 -13.03 -8.30 -2.52
C ARG A 94 -11.73 -7.49 -2.52
N GLY A 95 -11.61 -6.56 -1.58
CA GLY A 95 -10.39 -5.76 -1.47
C GLY A 95 -9.19 -6.58 -1.11
N ALA A 96 -9.36 -7.50 -0.16
CA ALA A 96 -8.25 -8.36 0.25
C ALA A 96 -7.78 -9.23 -0.92
N SER A 97 -8.73 -9.76 -1.70
CA SER A 97 -8.38 -10.55 -2.86
C SER A 97 -7.67 -9.72 -3.92
N LEU A 98 -8.07 -8.47 -4.07
CA LEU A 98 -7.48 -7.58 -5.05
C LEU A 98 -6.02 -7.29 -4.70
N ILE A 99 -5.73 -7.05 -3.43
CA ILE A 99 -4.35 -6.84 -2.98
C ILE A 99 -3.53 -8.08 -3.28
N LYS A 100 -4.04 -9.24 -2.92
CA LYS A 100 -3.32 -10.48 -3.11
C LYS A 100 -3.00 -10.72 -4.59
N LEU A 101 -4.00 -10.49 -5.43
CA LEU A 101 -3.83 -10.67 -6.86
C LEU A 101 -2.77 -9.72 -7.41
N TYR A 102 -2.82 -8.47 -6.97
CA TYR A 102 -1.86 -7.48 -7.43
C TYR A 102 -0.44 -7.86 -7.03
N LEU A 103 -0.26 -8.28 -5.77
CA LEU A 103 1.07 -8.65 -5.29
C LEU A 103 1.58 -9.90 -6.01
N GLU A 104 0.71 -10.87 -6.25
CA GLU A 104 1.12 -12.06 -6.98
C GLU A 104 1.58 -11.72 -8.39
N GLU A 105 0.88 -10.81 -9.04
CA GLU A 105 1.25 -10.42 -10.39
C GLU A 105 2.59 -9.68 -10.39
N GLN A 106 2.77 -8.76 -9.45
CA GLN A 106 4.02 -8.02 -9.36
C GLN A 106 5.18 -8.94 -9.05
N TYR A 107 4.96 -9.90 -8.18
CA TYR A 107 6.01 -10.84 -7.81
C TYR A 107 6.40 -11.71 -9.00
N SER A 108 5.43 -12.17 -9.78
CA SER A 108 5.70 -12.96 -10.97
C SER A 108 6.51 -12.18 -11.99
N LEU A 109 6.14 -10.90 -12.20
CA LEU A 109 6.89 -10.06 -13.12
C LEU A 109 8.32 -9.87 -12.67
N LYS A 110 8.52 -9.70 -11.37
CA LYS A 110 9.86 -9.53 -10.83
C LYS A 110 10.70 -10.79 -11.04
N LEU A 111 10.12 -11.95 -10.81
CA LEU A 111 10.83 -13.20 -11.03
C LEU A 111 11.18 -13.39 -12.50
N ASN A 112 10.24 -13.08 -13.38
CA ASN A 112 10.48 -13.23 -14.82
C ASN A 112 11.57 -12.30 -15.31
N SER A 113 11.64 -11.10 -14.75
CA SER A 113 12.65 -10.15 -15.21
C SER A 113 14.05 -10.55 -14.75
N LYS A 114 14.15 -11.44 -13.80
CA LYS A 114 15.45 -11.94 -13.35
C LYS A 114 15.98 -13.05 -14.28
N SER A 115 15.12 -13.64 -15.02
CA SER A 115 15.52 -14.68 -15.97
C SER A 115 16.12 -14.06 -17.23
#